data_e402dfd1adb6de360fe973df12a962b7
#
_entry.id   e402dfd1adb6de360fe973df12a962b7
#
_cell.length_a   1.000
_cell.length_b   1.000
_cell.length_c   1.000
_cell.angle_alpha   90.00
_cell.angle_beta   90.00
_cell.angle_gamma   90.00
#
_symmetry.space_group_name_H-M   'P 1'
#
loop_
_entity.id
_entity.type
_entity.pdbx_description
1 polymer ?
#
loop_
_entity_poly.entity_id
_entity_poly.type
_entity_poly.pdbx_seq_one_letter_code
_entity_poly.pdbx_strand_id
1 'polypeptide(L)'
;MAKSFQPSLLYQNGAFVSGQGLSVDDAGRIAELAATAERIDLAGKALLPGFINTHSHSFQRLIRGRAESRVVSGRDFWSWRNTMYQAAATLSPEDVYDVARMCFLEMARAGITTVGEFHYLHNAPNGRPYDDPNLLAHQVIGAAKSVGLRIVLLRSAYLRSGYQLPSDPGQRRFFEQADAFLSNIASLRAAYAADSAEVRFGVAPHSIRAVPLEELREIVSWARSNSLPIHMHVAEQIAENSACQQEYGHTPVELLAREGLLGKDFVAVHAIHLSSHEISALAAARAIVCSCPTTERNLGDGIVPADALMRLGLRHALGSDSQAQIDSLEDARELDYHLRLSQQQRAVLDQIDGTPIASRLFDCATLNGAQALGIEAGSLAPGQYGDMVSIDLEDLSVAGHTVETLLPLLVFGASRTAIRDVMVNGKIILRDGRHPLEEEIVGKYQQLYLRVWKDETLGSVR
;
A
#
# COMPACT_ATOMS: atom_id res chain seq x y z
N MET A 1 10.44 10.38 25.58
CA MET A 1 11.03 11.74 25.66
C MET A 1 10.89 12.40 24.32
N ALA A 2 10.47 13.69 24.34
CA ALA A 2 10.38 14.51 23.14
C ALA A 2 11.72 14.56 22.41
N LYS A 3 11.69 14.64 21.08
CA LYS A 3 12.89 14.67 20.23
C LYS A 3 12.85 15.88 19.32
N SER A 4 14.03 16.43 19.01
CA SER A 4 14.22 17.54 18.10
C SER A 4 15.20 17.15 17.01
N PHE A 5 14.73 17.09 15.77
CA PHE A 5 15.52 16.75 14.59
C PHE A 5 16.03 18.02 13.93
N GLN A 6 17.32 18.04 13.58
CA GLN A 6 18.01 19.20 13.03
C GLN A 6 18.60 18.86 11.65
N PRO A 7 17.78 18.85 10.58
CA PRO A 7 18.26 18.59 9.23
C PRO A 7 18.92 19.83 8.60
N SER A 8 19.71 19.62 7.55
CA SER A 8 20.18 20.72 6.69
C SER A 8 19.05 21.37 5.90
N LEU A 9 18.09 20.55 5.43
CA LEU A 9 16.88 20.98 4.73
C LEU A 9 15.65 20.29 5.33
N LEU A 10 14.58 21.04 5.55
CA LEU A 10 13.29 20.53 6.01
C LEU A 10 12.23 20.76 4.94
N TYR A 11 11.49 19.72 4.56
CA TYR A 11 10.37 19.85 3.61
C TYR A 11 9.11 20.32 4.34
N GLN A 12 8.64 21.50 4.02
CA GLN A 12 7.41 22.08 4.60
C GLN A 12 6.63 22.85 3.52
N ASN A 13 5.30 22.71 3.54
CA ASN A 13 4.39 23.47 2.67
C ASN A 13 4.78 23.42 1.17
N GLY A 14 5.24 22.26 0.70
CA GLY A 14 5.59 22.05 -0.70
C GLY A 14 7.01 22.50 -1.09
N ALA A 15 7.84 22.95 -0.16
CA ALA A 15 9.19 23.44 -0.43
C ALA A 15 10.20 22.99 0.64
N PHE A 16 11.49 22.97 0.26
CA PHE A 16 12.57 22.79 1.22
C PHE A 16 12.99 24.14 1.82
N VAL A 17 13.22 24.13 3.13
CA VAL A 17 13.71 25.29 3.90
C VAL A 17 14.94 24.90 4.70
N SER A 18 15.91 25.80 4.84
CA SER A 18 17.13 25.61 5.62
C SER A 18 17.01 26.25 7.00
N GLY A 19 17.85 25.79 7.96
CA GLY A 19 17.96 26.39 9.30
C GLY A 19 16.74 26.17 10.20
N GLN A 20 15.85 25.24 9.83
CA GLN A 20 14.70 24.87 10.63
C GLN A 20 14.83 23.43 11.13
N GLY A 21 14.41 23.19 12.39
CA GLY A 21 14.27 21.88 12.99
C GLY A 21 12.82 21.49 13.14
N LEU A 22 12.61 20.22 13.46
CA LEU A 22 11.29 19.63 13.72
C LEU A 22 11.31 18.92 15.06
N SER A 23 10.25 19.08 15.86
CA SER A 23 10.11 18.36 17.14
C SER A 23 8.97 17.36 17.10
N VAL A 24 9.18 16.26 17.82
CA VAL A 24 8.19 15.21 18.05
C VAL A 24 8.03 15.03 19.55
N ASP A 25 6.80 15.08 20.04
CA ASP A 25 6.46 14.92 21.44
C ASP A 25 6.51 13.46 21.92
N ASP A 26 6.22 13.23 23.19
CA ASP A 26 6.21 11.92 23.81
C ASP A 26 5.11 10.99 23.27
N ALA A 27 4.08 11.54 22.67
CA ALA A 27 3.02 10.80 21.99
C ALA A 27 3.38 10.45 20.53
N GLY A 28 4.57 10.82 20.07
CA GLY A 28 5.03 10.58 18.70
C GLY A 28 4.45 11.55 17.67
N ARG A 29 3.96 12.72 18.13
CA ARG A 29 3.35 13.72 17.26
C ARG A 29 4.27 14.91 17.03
N ILE A 30 4.20 15.48 15.83
CA ILE A 30 4.89 16.73 15.51
C ILE A 30 4.31 17.86 16.36
N ALA A 31 5.18 18.55 17.08
CA ALA A 31 4.83 19.58 18.04
C ALA A 31 5.81 20.77 17.95
N GLU A 32 5.52 21.84 18.67
CA GLU A 32 6.44 22.95 18.86
C GLU A 32 7.72 22.48 19.57
N LEU A 33 8.83 23.19 19.30
CA LEU A 33 10.14 22.86 19.86
C LEU A 33 10.14 22.98 21.39
N ALA A 34 10.29 21.87 22.08
CA ALA A 34 10.44 21.83 23.53
C ALA A 34 11.93 22.02 23.91
N ALA A 35 12.21 22.88 24.86
CA ALA A 35 13.57 23.20 25.32
C ALA A 35 14.32 21.97 25.91
N THR A 36 13.58 20.96 26.37
CA THR A 36 14.09 19.71 26.97
C THR A 36 14.15 18.52 26.01
N ALA A 37 13.88 18.72 24.72
CA ALA A 37 13.88 17.64 23.74
C ALA A 37 15.29 17.10 23.47
N GLU A 38 15.41 15.78 23.33
CA GLU A 38 16.64 15.13 22.86
C GLU A 38 16.95 15.62 21.43
N ARG A 39 18.13 16.22 21.25
CA ARG A 39 18.56 16.74 19.95
C ARG A 39 19.17 15.63 19.08
N ILE A 40 18.61 15.45 17.88
CA ILE A 40 19.11 14.53 16.86
C ILE A 40 19.64 15.34 15.69
N ASP A 41 20.96 15.27 15.47
CA ASP A 41 21.60 15.96 14.35
C ASP A 41 21.43 15.15 13.05
N LEU A 42 20.97 15.83 12.00
CA LEU A 42 20.81 15.31 10.66
C LEU A 42 21.54 16.22 9.65
N ALA A 43 22.71 16.75 10.02
CA ALA A 43 23.54 17.53 9.12
C ALA A 43 23.85 16.74 7.83
N GLY A 44 23.84 17.44 6.69
CA GLY A 44 24.01 16.82 5.36
C GLY A 44 22.78 16.06 4.85
N LYS A 45 21.65 16.11 5.59
CA LYS A 45 20.42 15.39 5.20
C LYS A 45 19.25 16.36 5.03
N ALA A 46 18.34 16.02 4.10
CA ALA A 46 17.01 16.59 4.02
C ALA A 46 16.01 15.72 4.76
N LEU A 47 15.07 16.32 5.49
CA LEU A 47 14.01 15.62 6.21
C LEU A 47 12.66 15.87 5.55
N LEU A 48 11.94 14.79 5.27
CA LEU A 48 10.65 14.78 4.57
C LEU A 48 9.63 13.92 5.31
N PRO A 49 8.32 14.05 5.01
CA PRO A 49 7.33 13.06 5.43
C PRO A 49 7.73 11.67 4.94
N GLY A 50 7.51 10.65 5.77
CA GLY A 50 7.67 9.27 5.39
C GLY A 50 6.68 8.85 4.31
N PHE A 51 7.10 7.94 3.42
CA PHE A 51 6.21 7.43 2.37
C PHE A 51 5.14 6.51 2.95
N ILE A 52 4.00 6.45 2.24
CA ILE A 52 2.85 5.64 2.63
C ILE A 52 2.54 4.68 1.49
N ASN A 53 2.63 3.40 1.79
CA ASN A 53 2.18 2.32 0.91
C ASN A 53 0.71 2.03 1.20
N THR A 54 -0.17 2.48 0.33
CA THR A 54 -1.63 2.48 0.57
C THR A 54 -2.26 1.11 0.33
N HIS A 55 -1.59 0.24 -0.44
CA HIS A 55 -2.11 -1.07 -0.81
C HIS A 55 -0.97 -2.10 -0.94
N SER A 56 -1.09 -3.21 -0.22
CA SER A 56 -0.06 -4.25 -0.12
C SER A 56 -0.68 -5.61 0.19
N HIS A 57 -0.10 -6.65 -0.39
CA HIS A 57 -0.32 -8.06 -0.05
C HIS A 57 1.03 -8.68 0.35
N SER A 58 1.44 -8.53 1.59
CA SER A 58 2.82 -8.84 2.04
C SER A 58 3.25 -10.29 1.75
N PHE A 59 2.33 -11.26 1.83
CA PHE A 59 2.66 -12.67 1.55
C PHE A 59 3.05 -12.92 0.09
N GLN A 60 2.60 -12.08 -0.86
CA GLN A 60 2.93 -12.20 -2.28
C GLN A 60 4.41 -11.89 -2.56
N ARG A 61 5.14 -11.28 -1.62
CA ARG A 61 6.59 -11.15 -1.72
C ARG A 61 7.29 -12.49 -1.99
N LEU A 62 6.68 -13.59 -1.57
CA LEU A 62 7.21 -14.94 -1.75
C LEU A 62 7.26 -15.42 -3.21
N ILE A 63 6.42 -14.86 -4.08
CA ILE A 63 6.34 -15.26 -5.49
C ILE A 63 7.18 -14.38 -6.44
N ARG A 64 7.83 -13.34 -5.93
CA ARG A 64 8.66 -12.44 -6.74
C ARG A 64 9.73 -13.23 -7.51
N GLY A 65 9.83 -12.99 -8.83
CA GLY A 65 10.75 -13.67 -9.74
C GLY A 65 10.31 -15.07 -10.19
N ARG A 66 9.11 -15.54 -9.77
CA ARG A 66 8.59 -16.86 -10.15
C ARG A 66 7.46 -16.81 -11.15
N ALA A 67 6.88 -15.67 -11.34
CA ALA A 67 5.74 -15.45 -12.24
C ALA A 67 6.12 -14.67 -13.51
N GLU A 68 7.42 -14.45 -13.77
CA GLU A 68 7.92 -13.61 -14.87
C GLU A 68 7.99 -14.37 -16.21
N SER A 69 8.01 -15.69 -16.20
CA SER A 69 8.11 -16.48 -17.42
C SER A 69 6.75 -16.99 -17.90
N ARG A 70 6.50 -16.92 -19.21
CA ARG A 70 5.33 -17.55 -19.81
C ARG A 70 5.48 -19.07 -19.74
N VAL A 71 4.64 -19.72 -18.95
CA VAL A 71 4.41 -21.17 -19.09
C VAL A 71 3.60 -21.40 -20.37
N VAL A 72 3.92 -22.44 -21.12
CA VAL A 72 3.44 -22.74 -22.49
C VAL A 72 1.91 -22.66 -22.68
N SER A 73 1.12 -22.66 -21.62
CA SER A 73 -0.35 -22.65 -21.66
C SER A 73 -1.05 -21.41 -21.13
N GLY A 74 -0.33 -20.42 -20.56
CA GLY A 74 -0.95 -19.23 -19.95
C GLY A 74 -0.29 -17.92 -20.43
N ARG A 75 -1.10 -16.99 -20.95
CA ARG A 75 -0.65 -15.68 -21.43
C ARG A 75 -1.09 -14.53 -20.54
N ASP A 76 -1.62 -14.81 -19.33
CA ASP A 76 -2.47 -13.88 -18.63
C ASP A 76 -2.25 -13.88 -17.11
N PHE A 77 -2.87 -12.92 -16.46
CA PHE A 77 -3.06 -12.77 -15.02
C PHE A 77 -3.36 -14.09 -14.27
N TRP A 78 -4.03 -15.07 -14.91
CA TRP A 78 -4.44 -16.32 -14.28
C TRP A 78 -3.27 -17.25 -13.95
N SER A 79 -2.18 -17.21 -14.72
CA SER A 79 -0.97 -18.01 -14.45
C SER A 79 -0.24 -17.48 -13.22
N TRP A 80 -0.12 -16.17 -13.08
CA TRP A 80 0.40 -15.50 -11.89
C TRP A 80 -0.44 -15.85 -10.65
N ARG A 81 -1.78 -15.76 -10.77
CA ARG A 81 -2.70 -16.07 -9.69
C ARG A 81 -2.56 -17.51 -9.19
N ASN A 82 -2.34 -18.47 -10.07
CA ASN A 82 -2.13 -19.87 -9.68
C ASN A 82 -0.84 -20.04 -8.84
N THR A 83 0.26 -19.39 -9.22
CA THR A 83 1.51 -19.39 -8.44
C THR A 83 1.28 -18.77 -7.05
N MET A 84 0.51 -17.69 -6.97
CA MET A 84 0.13 -17.07 -5.72
C MET A 84 -0.70 -18.01 -4.84
N TYR A 85 -1.67 -18.74 -5.40
CA TYR A 85 -2.47 -19.72 -4.66
C TYR A 85 -1.62 -20.88 -4.14
N GLN A 86 -0.66 -21.39 -4.92
CA GLN A 86 0.27 -22.42 -4.48
C GLN A 86 1.09 -21.94 -3.29
N ALA A 87 1.67 -20.74 -3.36
CA ALA A 87 2.38 -20.15 -2.25
C ALA A 87 1.49 -20.00 -1.00
N ALA A 88 0.31 -19.40 -1.18
CA ALA A 88 -0.64 -19.19 -0.10
C ALA A 88 -1.05 -20.50 0.59
N ALA A 89 -1.22 -21.60 -0.18
CA ALA A 89 -1.69 -22.89 0.32
C ALA A 89 -0.71 -23.56 1.29
N THR A 90 0.58 -23.19 1.30
CA THR A 90 1.64 -23.88 2.07
C THR A 90 2.06 -23.15 3.34
N LEU A 91 1.70 -21.84 3.49
CA LEU A 91 2.19 -21.01 4.59
C LEU A 91 1.55 -21.39 5.93
N SER A 92 2.39 -21.69 6.93
CA SER A 92 2.00 -21.74 8.34
C SER A 92 1.80 -20.30 8.90
N PRO A 93 1.24 -20.14 10.11
CA PRO A 93 1.18 -18.82 10.75
C PRO A 93 2.56 -18.16 10.92
N GLU A 94 3.58 -18.92 11.30
CA GLU A 94 4.96 -18.43 11.45
C GLU A 94 5.54 -18.02 10.10
N ASP A 95 5.18 -18.72 9.01
CA ASP A 95 5.60 -18.35 7.66
C ASP A 95 4.98 -17.03 7.20
N VAL A 96 3.71 -16.82 7.53
CA VAL A 96 3.02 -15.54 7.27
C VAL A 96 3.73 -14.40 8.00
N TYR A 97 4.14 -14.63 9.25
CA TYR A 97 4.94 -13.65 10.00
C TYR A 97 6.29 -13.36 9.31
N ASP A 98 7.05 -14.39 8.96
CA ASP A 98 8.39 -14.22 8.39
C ASP A 98 8.37 -13.59 7.00
N VAL A 99 7.42 -13.96 6.12
CA VAL A 99 7.30 -13.31 4.81
C VAL A 99 6.84 -11.86 4.93
N ALA A 100 5.91 -11.56 5.83
CA ALA A 100 5.47 -10.19 6.09
C ALA A 100 6.63 -9.33 6.65
N ARG A 101 7.44 -9.86 7.57
CA ARG A 101 8.64 -9.17 8.09
C ARG A 101 9.60 -8.81 6.95
N MET A 102 9.87 -9.73 6.03
CA MET A 102 10.75 -9.47 4.89
C MET A 102 10.18 -8.37 3.99
N CYS A 103 8.89 -8.42 3.70
CA CYS A 103 8.21 -7.40 2.93
C CYS A 103 8.29 -6.02 3.61
N PHE A 104 7.98 -5.96 4.89
CA PHE A 104 7.99 -4.72 5.68
C PHE A 104 9.41 -4.16 5.90
N LEU A 105 10.42 -5.02 6.01
CA LEU A 105 11.83 -4.59 6.01
C LEU A 105 12.20 -3.89 4.70
N GLU A 106 11.81 -4.43 3.54
CA GLU A 106 12.02 -3.77 2.26
C GLU A 106 11.28 -2.43 2.16
N MET A 107 10.06 -2.34 2.71
CA MET A 107 9.30 -1.09 2.81
C MET A 107 10.04 -0.06 3.67
N ALA A 108 10.50 -0.44 4.85
CA ALA A 108 11.29 0.46 5.71
C ALA A 108 12.53 0.98 4.98
N ARG A 109 13.26 0.11 4.25
CA ARG A 109 14.42 0.50 3.43
C ARG A 109 14.08 1.37 2.22
N ALA A 110 12.82 1.36 1.80
CA ALA A 110 12.30 2.24 0.76
C ALA A 110 11.72 3.56 1.31
N GLY A 111 11.88 3.84 2.62
CA GLY A 111 11.38 5.06 3.25
C GLY A 111 9.89 5.03 3.59
N ILE A 112 9.25 3.88 3.47
CA ILE A 112 7.84 3.70 3.82
C ILE A 112 7.73 3.61 5.35
N THR A 113 6.85 4.40 5.92
CA THR A 113 6.60 4.47 7.37
C THR A 113 5.26 3.86 7.77
N THR A 114 4.32 3.82 6.83
CA THR A 114 2.98 3.24 7.02
C THR A 114 2.61 2.36 5.85
N VAL A 115 1.98 1.20 6.15
CA VAL A 115 1.44 0.28 5.15
C VAL A 115 -0.06 0.04 5.36
N GLY A 116 -0.84 0.16 4.29
CA GLY A 116 -2.19 -0.37 4.15
C GLY A 116 -2.13 -1.80 3.66
N GLU A 117 -2.19 -2.76 4.58
CA GLU A 117 -2.05 -4.18 4.25
C GLU A 117 -3.41 -4.81 3.99
N PHE A 118 -3.70 -5.12 2.73
CA PHE A 118 -4.93 -5.75 2.27
C PHE A 118 -4.86 -7.25 2.53
N HIS A 119 -5.31 -7.66 3.72
CA HIS A 119 -5.11 -8.99 4.27
C HIS A 119 -6.31 -9.90 4.02
N TYR A 120 -6.13 -10.97 3.24
CA TYR A 120 -7.18 -11.95 2.91
C TYR A 120 -6.82 -13.42 3.19
N LEU A 121 -5.71 -13.69 3.88
CA LEU A 121 -5.42 -15.02 4.42
C LEU A 121 -6.07 -15.16 5.80
N HIS A 122 -7.14 -15.96 5.91
CA HIS A 122 -7.88 -16.13 7.16
C HIS A 122 -7.76 -17.55 7.71
N ASN A 123 -7.93 -18.55 6.84
CA ASN A 123 -8.08 -19.94 7.20
C ASN A 123 -6.76 -20.72 7.13
N ALA A 124 -6.75 -21.88 7.79
CA ALA A 124 -5.68 -22.86 7.67
C ALA A 124 -5.56 -23.41 6.23
N PRO A 125 -4.45 -24.07 5.88
CA PRO A 125 -4.24 -24.64 4.54
C PRO A 125 -5.36 -25.57 4.03
N ASN A 126 -6.10 -26.21 4.94
CA ASN A 126 -7.25 -27.06 4.61
C ASN A 126 -8.57 -26.28 4.43
N GLY A 127 -8.55 -24.94 4.56
CA GLY A 127 -9.73 -24.07 4.45
C GLY A 127 -10.58 -23.96 5.72
N ARG A 128 -10.19 -24.60 6.82
CA ARG A 128 -10.91 -24.46 8.11
C ARG A 128 -10.39 -23.22 8.85
N PRO A 129 -11.25 -22.51 9.57
CA PRO A 129 -10.80 -21.44 10.46
C PRO A 129 -9.87 -22.00 11.53
N TYR A 130 -8.94 -21.18 12.00
CA TYR A 130 -8.19 -21.44 13.23
C TYR A 130 -9.10 -21.25 14.46
N ASP A 131 -8.66 -21.72 15.63
CA ASP A 131 -9.36 -21.47 16.89
C ASP A 131 -9.54 -19.95 17.14
N ASP A 132 -8.51 -19.18 16.83
CA ASP A 132 -8.61 -17.73 16.66
C ASP A 132 -8.72 -17.39 15.18
N PRO A 133 -9.87 -16.90 14.68
CA PRO A 133 -10.07 -16.58 13.27
C PRO A 133 -9.23 -15.41 12.80
N ASN A 134 -8.60 -14.65 13.70
CA ASN A 134 -7.69 -13.54 13.40
C ASN A 134 -6.20 -13.92 13.54
N LEU A 135 -5.87 -15.20 13.78
CA LEU A 135 -4.48 -15.63 14.00
C LEU A 135 -3.51 -15.10 12.96
N LEU A 136 -3.84 -15.21 11.66
CA LEU A 136 -2.95 -14.75 10.60
C LEU A 136 -2.87 -13.21 10.52
N ALA A 137 -3.96 -12.50 10.85
CA ALA A 137 -3.94 -11.05 10.99
C ALA A 137 -3.03 -10.61 12.14
N HIS A 138 -3.05 -11.31 13.27
CA HIS A 138 -2.12 -11.08 14.39
C HIS A 138 -0.66 -11.29 13.97
N GLN A 139 -0.37 -12.29 13.14
CA GLN A 139 0.98 -12.52 12.60
C GLN A 139 1.46 -11.33 11.75
N VAL A 140 0.63 -10.82 10.86
CA VAL A 140 0.96 -9.68 10.00
C VAL A 140 1.14 -8.40 10.81
N ILE A 141 0.26 -8.12 11.76
CA ILE A 141 0.39 -6.97 12.68
C ILE A 141 1.68 -7.09 13.50
N GLY A 142 1.95 -8.28 14.05
CA GLY A 142 3.17 -8.56 14.79
C GLY A 142 4.43 -8.34 13.96
N ALA A 143 4.42 -8.73 12.69
CA ALA A 143 5.49 -8.49 11.74
C ALA A 143 5.74 -6.99 11.51
N ALA A 144 4.69 -6.18 11.28
CA ALA A 144 4.82 -4.74 11.13
C ALA A 144 5.39 -4.07 12.38
N LYS A 145 4.87 -4.43 13.57
CA LYS A 145 5.37 -3.94 14.86
C LYS A 145 6.83 -4.31 15.08
N SER A 146 7.27 -5.52 14.70
CA SER A 146 8.66 -5.98 14.87
C SER A 146 9.65 -5.18 14.01
N VAL A 147 9.24 -4.74 12.82
CA VAL A 147 10.01 -3.87 11.93
C VAL A 147 9.88 -2.40 12.35
N GLY A 148 8.83 -2.04 13.09
CA GLY A 148 8.55 -0.68 13.55
C GLY A 148 7.71 0.14 12.59
N LEU A 149 7.06 -0.46 11.59
CA LEU A 149 6.14 0.22 10.69
C LEU A 149 4.77 0.42 11.36
N ARG A 150 4.11 1.52 11.04
CA ARG A 150 2.67 1.68 11.27
C ARG A 150 1.92 0.81 10.28
N ILE A 151 0.86 0.13 10.73
CA ILE A 151 0.01 -0.67 9.88
C ILE A 151 -1.45 -0.22 9.97
N VAL A 152 -2.09 -0.07 8.81
CA VAL A 152 -3.54 -0.07 8.68
C VAL A 152 -3.93 -1.41 8.08
N LEU A 153 -4.38 -2.33 8.92
CA LEU A 153 -4.80 -3.65 8.44
C LEU A 153 -6.18 -3.51 7.78
N LEU A 154 -6.20 -3.68 6.47
CA LEU A 154 -7.40 -3.70 5.63
C LEU A 154 -7.89 -5.15 5.57
N ARG A 155 -8.72 -5.55 6.55
CA ARG A 155 -9.22 -6.93 6.59
C ARG A 155 -10.16 -7.17 5.43
N SER A 156 -9.86 -8.18 4.62
CA SER A 156 -10.60 -8.43 3.39
C SER A 156 -11.76 -9.39 3.58
N ALA A 157 -12.92 -9.03 3.03
CA ALA A 157 -14.04 -9.94 2.84
C ALA A 157 -13.91 -10.65 1.48
N TYR A 158 -14.00 -11.99 1.49
CA TYR A 158 -13.94 -12.83 0.31
C TYR A 158 -14.94 -13.96 0.46
N LEU A 159 -16.11 -13.89 -0.24
CA LEU A 159 -17.26 -14.75 0.02
C LEU A 159 -17.50 -15.80 -1.07
N ARG A 160 -17.00 -15.56 -2.30
CA ARG A 160 -17.18 -16.47 -3.43
C ARG A 160 -16.05 -16.37 -4.47
N SER A 161 -15.90 -17.33 -5.32
CA SER A 161 -14.91 -17.33 -6.41
C SER A 161 -15.27 -16.39 -7.55
N GLY A 162 -16.55 -16.20 -7.81
CA GLY A 162 -17.11 -15.33 -8.84
C GLY A 162 -18.55 -15.70 -9.18
N TYR A 163 -19.19 -14.91 -10.04
CA TYR A 163 -20.55 -15.14 -10.49
C TYR A 163 -20.65 -16.48 -11.24
N GLN A 164 -21.58 -17.34 -10.80
CA GLN A 164 -21.82 -18.67 -11.36
C GLN A 164 -20.58 -19.57 -11.44
N LEU A 165 -19.51 -19.23 -10.71
CA LEU A 165 -18.33 -20.08 -10.64
C LEU A 165 -18.41 -21.01 -9.43
N PRO A 166 -17.95 -22.28 -9.56
CA PRO A 166 -17.80 -23.16 -8.42
C PRO A 166 -16.75 -22.63 -7.45
N SER A 167 -16.77 -23.11 -6.22
CA SER A 167 -15.73 -22.79 -5.23
C SER A 167 -14.37 -23.25 -5.75
N ASP A 168 -13.40 -22.36 -5.76
CA ASP A 168 -12.03 -22.64 -6.17
C ASP A 168 -11.23 -23.14 -4.96
N PRO A 169 -10.69 -24.37 -4.98
CA PRO A 169 -9.87 -24.88 -3.87
C PRO A 169 -8.65 -24.02 -3.56
N GLY A 170 -8.11 -23.29 -4.54
CA GLY A 170 -6.99 -22.34 -4.35
C GLY A 170 -7.36 -21.16 -3.44
N GLN A 171 -8.65 -20.80 -3.37
CA GLN A 171 -9.17 -19.68 -2.60
C GLN A 171 -9.69 -20.05 -1.20
N ARG A 172 -9.65 -21.33 -0.83
CA ARG A 172 -10.24 -21.84 0.44
C ARG A 172 -9.72 -21.16 1.70
N ARG A 173 -8.52 -20.57 1.66
CA ARG A 173 -7.93 -19.85 2.78
C ARG A 173 -8.49 -18.44 2.95
N PHE A 174 -9.23 -17.94 1.97
CA PHE A 174 -9.74 -16.57 1.92
C PHE A 174 -11.21 -16.48 2.34
N PHE A 175 -11.97 -17.55 2.15
CA PHE A 175 -13.43 -17.55 2.31
C PHE A 175 -13.86 -17.35 3.75
N GLU A 176 -14.80 -16.42 3.91
CA GLU A 176 -15.46 -16.15 5.18
C GLU A 176 -16.88 -15.65 4.90
N GLN A 177 -17.86 -16.00 5.73
CA GLN A 177 -19.22 -15.46 5.64
C GLN A 177 -19.25 -14.02 6.15
N ALA A 178 -20.19 -13.20 5.67
CA ALA A 178 -20.24 -11.76 5.97
C ALA A 178 -20.40 -11.47 7.47
N ASP A 179 -21.25 -12.20 8.18
CA ASP A 179 -21.48 -12.07 9.62
C ASP A 179 -20.22 -12.42 10.43
N ALA A 180 -19.54 -13.51 10.06
CA ALA A 180 -18.26 -13.90 10.65
C ALA A 180 -17.19 -12.85 10.37
N PHE A 181 -17.09 -12.34 9.14
CA PHE A 181 -16.18 -11.24 8.78
C PHE A 181 -16.37 -10.01 9.68
N LEU A 182 -17.61 -9.54 9.83
CA LEU A 182 -17.94 -8.37 10.65
C LEU A 182 -17.62 -8.59 12.13
N SER A 183 -17.94 -9.78 12.67
CA SER A 183 -17.60 -10.17 14.04
C SER A 183 -16.09 -10.21 14.26
N ASN A 184 -15.35 -10.81 13.32
CA ASN A 184 -13.90 -11.00 13.43
C ASN A 184 -13.14 -9.67 13.33
N ILE A 185 -13.53 -8.74 12.44
CA ILE A 185 -12.90 -7.41 12.41
C ILE A 185 -13.24 -6.59 13.66
N ALA A 186 -14.44 -6.72 14.21
CA ALA A 186 -14.80 -6.05 15.46
C ALA A 186 -13.94 -6.55 16.64
N SER A 187 -13.77 -7.87 16.76
CA SER A 187 -12.90 -8.51 17.75
C SER A 187 -11.44 -8.08 17.59
N LEU A 188 -10.92 -8.09 16.36
CA LEU A 188 -9.56 -7.68 16.05
C LEU A 188 -9.29 -6.21 16.46
N ARG A 189 -10.22 -5.30 16.14
CA ARG A 189 -10.13 -3.88 16.55
C ARG A 189 -10.10 -3.73 18.08
N ALA A 190 -10.91 -4.50 18.78
CA ALA A 190 -10.93 -4.46 20.25
C ALA A 190 -9.60 -4.93 20.85
N ALA A 191 -8.97 -5.95 20.28
CA ALA A 191 -7.68 -6.48 20.74
C ALA A 191 -6.53 -5.46 20.64
N TYR A 192 -6.59 -4.51 19.69
CA TYR A 192 -5.55 -3.48 19.48
C TYR A 192 -6.00 -2.06 19.85
N ALA A 193 -7.05 -1.91 20.64
CA ALA A 193 -7.56 -0.57 21.00
C ALA A 193 -6.50 0.30 21.72
N ALA A 194 -5.60 -0.31 22.52
CA ALA A 194 -4.50 0.37 23.19
C ALA A 194 -3.34 0.75 22.25
N ASP A 195 -3.21 0.09 21.11
CA ASP A 195 -2.11 0.26 20.15
C ASP A 195 -2.47 1.22 18.99
N SER A 196 -3.51 2.02 19.16
CA SER A 196 -4.11 2.84 18.09
C SER A 196 -3.17 3.84 17.40
N ALA A 197 -2.03 4.12 18.00
CA ALA A 197 -0.98 4.94 17.37
C ALA A 197 -0.16 4.16 16.32
N GLU A 198 -0.10 2.85 16.40
CA GLU A 198 0.73 2.00 15.54
C GLU A 198 -0.12 1.06 14.65
N VAL A 199 -1.33 0.69 15.12
CA VAL A 199 -2.22 -0.28 14.47
C VAL A 199 -3.59 0.35 14.25
N ARG A 200 -3.99 0.47 13.00
CA ARG A 200 -5.32 0.93 12.58
C ARG A 200 -5.98 -0.12 11.69
N PHE A 201 -7.24 0.06 11.41
CA PHE A 201 -8.03 -0.91 10.66
C PHE A 201 -8.87 -0.23 9.59
N GLY A 202 -9.13 -0.96 8.50
CA GLY A 202 -10.12 -0.67 7.49
C GLY A 202 -10.80 -1.95 7.05
N VAL A 203 -11.84 -1.84 6.25
CA VAL A 203 -12.47 -2.98 5.59
C VAL A 203 -12.06 -3.05 4.14
N ALA A 204 -11.91 -4.24 3.62
CA ALA A 204 -11.52 -4.47 2.25
C ALA A 204 -12.40 -5.53 1.59
N PRO A 205 -13.65 -5.20 1.16
CA PRO A 205 -14.38 -6.07 0.25
C PRO A 205 -13.52 -6.30 -0.98
N HIS A 206 -13.11 -7.57 -1.21
CA HIS A 206 -12.04 -7.83 -2.17
C HIS A 206 -12.32 -7.22 -3.56
N SER A 207 -13.48 -7.49 -4.12
CA SER A 207 -13.97 -7.00 -5.41
C SER A 207 -15.45 -7.36 -5.55
N ILE A 208 -16.17 -6.77 -6.49
CA ILE A 208 -17.57 -7.15 -6.77
C ILE A 208 -17.68 -8.62 -7.22
N ARG A 209 -16.63 -9.16 -7.79
CA ARG A 209 -16.53 -10.58 -8.15
C ARG A 209 -16.59 -11.48 -6.91
N ALA A 210 -15.87 -11.10 -5.85
CA ALA A 210 -15.69 -11.93 -4.64
C ALA A 210 -16.69 -11.65 -3.53
N VAL A 211 -17.33 -10.48 -3.54
CA VAL A 211 -18.34 -10.06 -2.54
C VAL A 211 -19.62 -9.69 -3.27
N PRO A 212 -20.69 -10.51 -3.16
CA PRO A 212 -21.97 -10.19 -3.77
C PRO A 212 -22.56 -8.89 -3.22
N LEU A 213 -23.45 -8.28 -4.00
CA LEU A 213 -23.93 -6.91 -3.74
C LEU A 213 -24.64 -6.74 -2.40
N GLU A 214 -25.42 -7.73 -1.96
CA GLU A 214 -26.15 -7.67 -0.68
C GLU A 214 -25.18 -7.57 0.49
N GLU A 215 -24.20 -8.47 0.55
CA GLU A 215 -23.18 -8.51 1.60
C GLU A 215 -22.24 -7.29 1.50
N LEU A 216 -21.99 -6.81 0.27
CA LEU A 216 -21.21 -5.59 0.08
C LEU A 216 -21.92 -4.36 0.70
N ARG A 217 -23.25 -4.23 0.54
CA ARG A 217 -24.04 -3.16 1.19
C ARG A 217 -23.92 -3.24 2.72
N GLU A 218 -24.01 -4.44 3.28
CA GLU A 218 -23.89 -4.65 4.72
C GLU A 218 -22.51 -4.24 5.23
N ILE A 219 -21.44 -4.72 4.58
CA ILE A 219 -20.06 -4.42 4.96
C ILE A 219 -19.76 -2.92 4.86
N VAL A 220 -20.19 -2.26 3.78
CA VAL A 220 -20.01 -0.80 3.59
C VAL A 220 -20.79 -0.01 4.66
N SER A 221 -22.01 -0.40 4.95
CA SER A 221 -22.83 0.23 5.99
C SER A 221 -22.18 0.11 7.37
N TRP A 222 -21.68 -1.09 7.70
CA TRP A 222 -20.99 -1.34 8.95
C TRP A 222 -19.68 -0.53 9.04
N ALA A 223 -18.90 -0.47 7.97
CA ALA A 223 -17.65 0.30 7.93
C ALA A 223 -17.90 1.79 8.18
N ARG A 224 -18.92 2.37 7.52
CA ARG A 224 -19.31 3.78 7.70
C ARG A 224 -19.77 4.07 9.12
N SER A 225 -20.56 3.17 9.71
CA SER A 225 -21.01 3.29 11.11
C SER A 225 -19.83 3.23 12.11
N ASN A 226 -18.71 2.66 11.71
CA ASN A 226 -17.49 2.56 12.50
C ASN A 226 -16.38 3.54 12.06
N SER A 227 -16.66 4.45 11.13
CA SER A 227 -15.72 5.44 10.57
C SER A 227 -14.43 4.82 10.03
N LEU A 228 -14.54 3.68 9.34
CA LEU A 228 -13.42 2.95 8.76
C LEU A 228 -13.26 3.26 7.27
N PRO A 229 -12.03 3.35 6.73
CA PRO A 229 -11.79 3.39 5.30
C PRO A 229 -12.20 2.07 4.65
N ILE A 230 -12.66 2.17 3.39
CA ILE A 230 -13.14 1.04 2.58
C ILE A 230 -12.24 0.95 1.35
N HIS A 231 -11.51 -0.14 1.19
CA HIS A 231 -10.65 -0.38 0.04
C HIS A 231 -11.21 -1.54 -0.79
N MET A 232 -11.20 -1.41 -2.11
CA MET A 232 -11.73 -2.44 -2.99
C MET A 232 -11.01 -2.43 -4.33
N HIS A 233 -10.61 -3.60 -4.86
CA HIS A 233 -10.15 -3.73 -6.23
C HIS A 233 -11.33 -3.50 -7.17
N VAL A 234 -11.20 -2.57 -8.11
CA VAL A 234 -12.24 -2.24 -9.08
C VAL A 234 -11.65 -1.98 -10.45
N ALA A 235 -12.25 -2.55 -11.48
CA ALA A 235 -11.91 -2.32 -12.88
C ALA A 235 -10.41 -2.54 -13.20
N GLU A 236 -9.78 -3.51 -12.52
CA GLU A 236 -8.40 -3.92 -12.75
C GLU A 236 -8.27 -4.67 -14.08
N GLN A 237 -9.16 -5.64 -14.32
CA GLN A 237 -9.15 -6.51 -15.49
C GLN A 237 -10.41 -6.29 -16.33
N ILE A 238 -10.28 -6.29 -17.67
CA ILE A 238 -11.43 -6.22 -18.60
C ILE A 238 -12.43 -7.36 -18.31
N ALA A 239 -11.93 -8.54 -17.93
CA ALA A 239 -12.76 -9.68 -17.58
C ALA A 239 -13.65 -9.43 -16.34
N GLU A 240 -13.18 -8.63 -15.39
CA GLU A 240 -13.96 -8.22 -14.22
C GLU A 240 -15.17 -7.35 -14.65
N ASN A 241 -14.92 -6.35 -15.49
CA ASN A 241 -15.98 -5.49 -16.02
C ASN A 241 -17.04 -6.32 -16.77
N SER A 242 -16.59 -7.26 -17.60
CA SER A 242 -17.48 -8.16 -18.37
C SER A 242 -18.33 -9.05 -17.46
N ALA A 243 -17.73 -9.62 -16.42
CA ALA A 243 -18.43 -10.50 -15.47
C ALA A 243 -19.47 -9.68 -14.64
N CYS A 244 -19.12 -8.49 -14.20
CA CYS A 244 -20.03 -7.60 -13.48
C CYS A 244 -21.21 -7.17 -14.37
N GLN A 245 -20.94 -6.87 -15.64
CA GLN A 245 -21.97 -6.55 -16.64
C GLN A 245 -22.93 -7.72 -16.87
N GLN A 246 -22.44 -8.96 -16.87
CA GLN A 246 -23.29 -10.16 -17.01
C GLN A 246 -24.17 -10.40 -15.78
N GLU A 247 -23.64 -10.17 -14.59
CA GLU A 247 -24.36 -10.42 -13.32
C GLU A 247 -25.35 -9.31 -12.98
N TYR A 248 -24.95 -8.05 -13.11
CA TYR A 248 -25.69 -6.89 -12.60
C TYR A 248 -26.16 -5.92 -13.69
N GLY A 249 -25.78 -6.12 -14.95
CA GLY A 249 -26.10 -5.21 -16.05
C GLY A 249 -25.27 -3.92 -16.06
N HIS A 250 -24.26 -3.81 -15.20
CA HIS A 250 -23.42 -2.63 -15.02
C HIS A 250 -21.95 -3.02 -14.84
N THR A 251 -21.04 -2.10 -15.16
CA THR A 251 -19.62 -2.23 -14.80
C THR A 251 -19.43 -1.99 -13.29
N PRO A 252 -18.28 -2.40 -12.69
CA PRO A 252 -18.09 -2.31 -11.24
C PRO A 252 -18.29 -0.91 -10.67
N VAL A 253 -17.68 0.11 -11.25
CA VAL A 253 -17.78 1.49 -10.74
C VAL A 253 -19.18 2.07 -10.98
N GLU A 254 -19.81 1.77 -12.11
CA GLU A 254 -21.19 2.18 -12.38
C GLU A 254 -22.15 1.56 -11.36
N LEU A 255 -22.01 0.26 -11.08
CA LEU A 255 -22.82 -0.43 -10.07
C LEU A 255 -22.65 0.22 -8.69
N LEU A 256 -21.41 0.40 -8.25
CA LEU A 256 -21.11 1.00 -6.94
C LEU A 256 -21.67 2.42 -6.80
N ALA A 257 -21.63 3.21 -7.88
CA ALA A 257 -22.21 4.56 -7.90
C ALA A 257 -23.73 4.53 -7.78
N ARG A 258 -24.41 3.67 -8.54
CA ARG A 258 -25.88 3.51 -8.52
C ARG A 258 -26.39 3.06 -7.16
N GLU A 259 -25.64 2.20 -6.49
CA GLU A 259 -25.94 1.66 -5.17
C GLU A 259 -25.58 2.62 -4.01
N GLY A 260 -24.97 3.78 -4.30
CA GLY A 260 -24.52 4.74 -3.27
C GLY A 260 -23.40 4.23 -2.40
N LEU A 261 -22.62 3.27 -2.91
CA LEU A 261 -21.51 2.62 -2.18
C LEU A 261 -20.21 3.42 -2.29
N LEU A 262 -20.06 4.28 -3.30
CA LEU A 262 -18.95 5.21 -3.40
C LEU A 262 -19.07 6.35 -2.37
N GLY A 263 -17.93 6.88 -1.91
CA GLY A 263 -17.87 8.00 -0.97
C GLY A 263 -16.43 8.46 -0.75
N LYS A 264 -16.24 9.51 0.05
CA LYS A 264 -14.92 10.02 0.44
C LYS A 264 -14.10 9.02 1.29
N ASP A 265 -14.77 8.02 1.82
CA ASP A 265 -14.27 6.90 2.62
C ASP A 265 -13.90 5.69 1.76
N PHE A 266 -14.18 5.74 0.44
CA PHE A 266 -13.96 4.66 -0.51
C PHE A 266 -12.66 4.87 -1.29
N VAL A 267 -11.83 3.83 -1.33
CA VAL A 267 -10.59 3.77 -2.09
C VAL A 267 -10.72 2.73 -3.20
N ALA A 268 -10.76 3.21 -4.44
CA ALA A 268 -10.78 2.39 -5.64
C ALA A 268 -9.34 1.96 -5.96
N VAL A 269 -9.01 0.69 -5.74
CA VAL A 269 -7.70 0.15 -6.07
C VAL A 269 -7.67 -0.19 -7.56
N HIS A 270 -6.59 0.17 -8.24
CA HIS A 270 -6.33 0.13 -9.68
C HIS A 270 -7.16 1.14 -10.48
N ALA A 271 -8.47 0.91 -10.66
CA ALA A 271 -9.36 1.80 -11.42
C ALA A 271 -8.83 2.08 -12.85
N ILE A 272 -8.42 1.01 -13.57
CA ILE A 272 -7.75 1.10 -14.88
C ILE A 272 -8.78 1.23 -16.01
N HIS A 273 -9.71 0.27 -16.09
CA HIS A 273 -10.63 0.13 -17.21
C HIS A 273 -11.93 0.90 -16.96
N LEU A 274 -11.85 2.24 -16.97
CA LEU A 274 -12.95 3.14 -16.68
C LEU A 274 -13.47 3.83 -17.94
N SER A 275 -14.78 4.01 -18.02
CA SER A 275 -15.43 4.96 -18.92
C SER A 275 -15.35 6.39 -18.35
N SER A 276 -15.58 7.40 -19.22
CA SER A 276 -15.67 8.79 -18.77
C SER A 276 -16.81 9.05 -17.77
N HIS A 277 -17.88 8.27 -17.87
CA HIS A 277 -18.99 8.33 -16.91
C HIS A 277 -18.56 7.83 -15.51
N GLU A 278 -17.83 6.73 -15.45
CA GLU A 278 -17.32 6.16 -14.19
C GLU A 278 -16.28 7.08 -13.54
N ILE A 279 -15.40 7.70 -14.34
CA ILE A 279 -14.47 8.73 -13.85
C ILE A 279 -15.25 9.88 -13.20
N SER A 280 -16.33 10.36 -13.85
CA SER A 280 -17.19 11.41 -13.29
C SER A 280 -17.91 10.97 -12.02
N ALA A 281 -18.33 9.71 -11.94
CA ALA A 281 -19.01 9.15 -10.75
C ALA A 281 -18.05 9.06 -9.54
N LEU A 282 -16.81 8.60 -9.75
CA LEU A 282 -15.77 8.59 -8.71
C LEU A 282 -15.48 10.02 -8.21
N ALA A 283 -15.38 10.98 -9.13
CA ALA A 283 -15.14 12.38 -8.79
C ALA A 283 -16.30 13.00 -7.98
N ALA A 284 -17.55 12.76 -8.40
CA ALA A 284 -18.72 13.23 -7.69
C ALA A 284 -18.80 12.66 -6.26
N ALA A 285 -18.40 11.41 -6.08
CA ALA A 285 -18.31 10.75 -4.78
C ALA A 285 -17.11 11.22 -3.94
N ARG A 286 -16.14 11.94 -4.52
CA ARG A 286 -14.86 12.30 -3.91
C ARG A 286 -14.07 11.07 -3.43
N ALA A 287 -14.19 9.95 -4.13
CA ALA A 287 -13.43 8.75 -3.85
C ALA A 287 -11.92 9.00 -4.05
N ILE A 288 -11.09 8.13 -3.49
CA ILE A 288 -9.65 8.16 -3.72
C ILE A 288 -9.31 6.97 -4.64
N VAL A 289 -8.39 7.16 -5.57
CA VAL A 289 -7.84 6.07 -6.39
C VAL A 289 -6.50 5.66 -5.81
N CYS A 290 -6.28 4.36 -5.63
CA CYS A 290 -4.98 3.80 -5.28
C CYS A 290 -4.43 3.07 -6.51
N SER A 291 -3.46 3.67 -7.19
CA SER A 291 -2.75 3.03 -8.30
C SER A 291 -1.56 2.24 -7.80
N CYS A 292 -1.26 1.14 -8.48
CA CYS A 292 -0.14 0.25 -8.16
C CYS A 292 0.75 0.07 -9.41
N PRO A 293 1.39 1.16 -9.92
CA PRO A 293 1.99 1.19 -11.27
C PRO A 293 3.02 0.10 -11.53
N THR A 294 3.84 -0.26 -10.54
CA THR A 294 4.84 -1.32 -10.71
C THR A 294 4.21 -2.72 -10.81
N THR A 295 3.08 -2.97 -10.13
CA THR A 295 2.30 -4.20 -10.27
C THR A 295 1.52 -4.20 -11.59
N GLU A 296 0.80 -3.13 -11.89
CA GLU A 296 0.00 -2.98 -13.12
C GLU A 296 0.85 -3.19 -14.36
N ARG A 297 2.09 -2.65 -14.35
CA ARG A 297 3.10 -2.89 -15.38
C ARG A 297 3.55 -4.36 -15.43
N ASN A 298 3.80 -4.97 -14.28
CA ASN A 298 4.30 -6.35 -14.19
C ASN A 298 3.26 -7.36 -14.67
N LEU A 299 1.99 -7.16 -14.32
CA LEU A 299 0.88 -8.04 -14.70
C LEU A 299 0.31 -7.72 -16.10
N GLY A 300 0.62 -6.54 -16.65
CA GLY A 300 0.10 -6.10 -17.94
C GLY A 300 -1.38 -5.72 -17.88
N ASP A 301 -1.85 -5.17 -16.76
CA ASP A 301 -3.25 -4.84 -16.49
C ASP A 301 -3.75 -3.69 -17.35
N GLY A 302 -2.87 -2.75 -17.66
CA GLY A 302 -3.19 -1.56 -18.44
C GLY A 302 -2.61 -0.29 -17.84
N ILE A 303 -3.09 0.86 -18.29
CA ILE A 303 -2.64 2.18 -17.82
C ILE A 303 -3.83 2.90 -17.19
N VAL A 304 -3.73 3.25 -15.93
CA VAL A 304 -4.74 4.04 -15.25
C VAL A 304 -4.87 5.42 -15.90
N PRO A 305 -6.10 5.93 -16.15
CA PRO A 305 -6.33 7.26 -16.76
C PRO A 305 -6.13 8.37 -15.71
N ALA A 306 -4.94 8.42 -15.09
CA ALA A 306 -4.68 9.29 -13.94
C ALA A 306 -4.81 10.78 -14.28
N ASP A 307 -4.48 11.18 -15.50
CA ASP A 307 -4.67 12.56 -15.96
C ASP A 307 -6.14 12.97 -16.02
N ALA A 308 -7.01 12.10 -16.54
CA ALA A 308 -8.46 12.35 -16.57
C ALA A 308 -9.07 12.39 -15.17
N LEU A 309 -8.67 11.47 -14.30
CA LEU A 309 -9.11 11.41 -12.90
C LEU A 309 -8.66 12.66 -12.12
N MET A 310 -7.39 13.04 -12.21
CA MET A 310 -6.83 14.20 -11.50
C MET A 310 -7.40 15.53 -12.01
N ARG A 311 -7.71 15.66 -13.32
CA ARG A 311 -8.38 16.86 -13.87
C ARG A 311 -9.78 17.10 -13.26
N LEU A 312 -10.43 16.04 -12.79
CA LEU A 312 -11.70 16.14 -12.04
C LEU A 312 -11.49 16.24 -10.52
N GLY A 313 -10.26 16.44 -10.05
CA GLY A 313 -9.94 16.67 -8.65
C GLY A 313 -9.86 15.38 -7.80
N LEU A 314 -9.82 14.18 -8.40
CA LEU A 314 -9.60 12.97 -7.64
C LEU A 314 -8.18 12.90 -7.11
N ARG A 315 -8.07 12.46 -5.85
CA ARG A 315 -6.77 12.17 -5.25
C ARG A 315 -6.30 10.80 -5.67
N HIS A 316 -4.98 10.71 -5.92
CA HIS A 316 -4.31 9.43 -6.15
C HIS A 316 -3.38 9.11 -5.00
N ALA A 317 -3.46 7.89 -4.51
CA ALA A 317 -2.51 7.26 -3.61
C ALA A 317 -1.76 6.16 -4.36
N LEU A 318 -0.67 5.65 -3.78
CA LEU A 318 0.19 4.64 -4.39
C LEU A 318 0.29 3.39 -3.51
N GLY A 319 0.36 2.23 -4.14
CA GLY A 319 0.54 0.94 -3.49
C GLY A 319 1.54 0.05 -4.21
N SER A 320 2.25 -0.81 -3.47
CA SER A 320 3.17 -1.81 -4.03
C SER A 320 2.47 -3.11 -4.45
N ASP A 321 1.27 -3.32 -3.96
CA ASP A 321 0.34 -4.42 -4.25
C ASP A 321 1.01 -5.81 -4.22
N SER A 322 1.35 -6.39 -5.37
CA SER A 322 1.91 -7.74 -5.50
C SER A 322 3.38 -7.87 -5.08
N GLN A 323 4.01 -6.79 -4.68
CA GLN A 323 5.42 -6.73 -4.30
C GLN A 323 6.39 -7.05 -5.45
N ALA A 324 5.98 -6.87 -6.70
CA ALA A 324 6.89 -6.99 -7.85
C ALA A 324 8.09 -6.05 -7.65
N GLN A 325 7.83 -4.85 -7.18
CA GLN A 325 8.82 -3.87 -6.71
C GLN A 325 8.25 -3.13 -5.48
N ILE A 326 9.10 -2.70 -4.56
CA ILE A 326 8.72 -1.89 -3.40
C ILE A 326 9.52 -0.59 -3.43
N ASP A 327 8.96 0.47 -4.02
CA ASP A 327 9.60 1.78 -4.11
C ASP A 327 8.54 2.84 -4.45
N SER A 328 8.12 3.63 -3.44
CA SER A 328 7.06 4.63 -3.62
C SER A 328 7.43 5.74 -4.61
N LEU A 329 8.73 6.08 -4.77
CA LEU A 329 9.15 7.05 -5.76
C LEU A 329 9.15 6.46 -7.17
N GLU A 330 9.42 5.15 -7.31
CA GLU A 330 9.27 4.46 -8.58
C GLU A 330 7.79 4.40 -8.99
N ASP A 331 6.89 3.99 -8.09
CA ASP A 331 5.45 4.01 -8.36
C ASP A 331 4.97 5.42 -8.75
N ALA A 332 5.47 6.45 -8.06
CA ALA A 332 5.13 7.84 -8.37
C ALA A 332 5.56 8.24 -9.79
N ARG A 333 6.80 7.90 -10.21
CA ARG A 333 7.27 8.25 -11.56
C ARG A 333 6.63 7.43 -12.66
N GLU A 334 6.38 6.14 -12.41
CA GLU A 334 5.70 5.25 -13.36
C GLU A 334 4.26 5.71 -13.64
N LEU A 335 3.56 6.26 -12.66
CA LEU A 335 2.22 6.82 -12.85
C LEU A 335 2.19 7.86 -13.99
N ASP A 336 3.21 8.70 -14.12
CA ASP A 336 3.33 9.67 -15.21
C ASP A 336 4.04 9.08 -16.46
N TYR A 337 5.03 8.19 -16.28
CA TYR A 337 5.76 7.62 -17.40
C TYR A 337 4.89 6.75 -18.29
N HIS A 338 3.97 5.97 -17.73
CA HIS A 338 3.01 5.20 -18.52
C HIS A 338 2.14 6.12 -19.41
N LEU A 339 1.67 7.23 -18.86
CA LEU A 339 0.93 8.23 -19.62
C LEU A 339 1.78 8.91 -20.69
N ARG A 340 3.05 9.25 -20.38
CA ARG A 340 3.97 9.83 -21.38
C ARG A 340 4.14 8.92 -22.60
N LEU A 341 4.34 7.62 -22.35
CA LEU A 341 4.52 6.63 -23.42
C LEU A 341 3.24 6.42 -24.23
N SER A 342 2.09 6.31 -23.58
CA SER A 342 0.82 6.08 -24.26
C SER A 342 0.34 7.29 -25.06
N GLN A 343 0.55 8.52 -24.54
CA GLN A 343 0.11 9.76 -25.16
C GLN A 343 1.18 10.43 -26.01
N GLN A 344 2.45 9.94 -25.98
CA GLN A 344 3.61 10.55 -26.65
C GLN A 344 3.82 12.03 -26.27
N GLN A 345 3.57 12.34 -24.98
CA GLN A 345 3.71 13.67 -24.38
C GLN A 345 4.61 13.62 -23.17
N ARG A 346 5.33 14.72 -22.88
CA ARG A 346 6.13 14.86 -21.67
C ARG A 346 5.26 15.43 -20.55
N ALA A 347 5.56 15.00 -19.30
CA ALA A 347 5.01 15.57 -18.07
C ALA A 347 3.47 15.70 -18.13
N VAL A 348 2.77 14.60 -18.42
CA VAL A 348 1.31 14.60 -18.63
C VAL A 348 0.56 15.08 -17.41
N LEU A 349 1.06 14.76 -16.22
CA LEU A 349 0.46 15.14 -14.94
C LEU A 349 0.91 16.52 -14.42
N ASP A 350 1.72 17.28 -15.22
CA ASP A 350 2.18 18.60 -14.79
C ASP A 350 1.07 19.66 -14.87
N GLN A 351 1.13 20.63 -13.96
CA GLN A 351 0.27 21.82 -13.95
C GLN A 351 -1.25 21.55 -14.02
N ILE A 352 -1.69 20.33 -13.73
CA ILE A 352 -3.12 20.10 -13.48
C ILE A 352 -3.46 20.93 -12.22
N ASP A 353 -4.44 21.83 -12.29
CA ASP A 353 -4.79 22.78 -11.21
C ASP A 353 -3.65 23.71 -10.74
N GLY A 354 -2.59 23.87 -11.52
CA GLY A 354 -1.44 24.70 -11.18
C GLY A 354 -0.40 24.03 -10.27
N THR A 355 -0.58 22.75 -9.90
CA THR A 355 0.39 22.01 -9.06
C THR A 355 1.54 21.45 -9.91
N PRO A 356 2.82 21.71 -9.55
CA PRO A 356 3.96 21.11 -10.21
C PRO A 356 3.94 19.58 -10.10
N ILE A 357 4.36 18.89 -11.16
CA ILE A 357 4.31 17.43 -11.23
C ILE A 357 5.04 16.73 -10.08
N ALA A 358 6.22 17.21 -9.68
CA ALA A 358 6.98 16.59 -8.60
C ALA A 358 6.25 16.66 -7.25
N SER A 359 5.62 17.81 -6.95
CA SER A 359 4.80 17.97 -5.73
C SER A 359 3.57 17.05 -5.77
N ARG A 360 2.88 16.99 -6.91
CA ARG A 360 1.72 16.11 -7.12
C ARG A 360 2.07 14.64 -6.89
N LEU A 361 3.13 14.16 -7.51
CA LEU A 361 3.58 12.78 -7.39
C LEU A 361 4.10 12.45 -5.99
N PHE A 362 4.74 13.41 -5.33
CA PHE A 362 5.15 13.28 -3.94
C PHE A 362 3.95 13.20 -2.99
N ASP A 363 2.90 13.99 -3.22
CA ASP A 363 1.65 13.91 -2.46
C ASP A 363 0.94 12.55 -2.67
N CYS A 364 1.04 11.95 -3.86
CA CYS A 364 0.54 10.59 -4.10
C CYS A 364 1.25 9.55 -3.20
N ALA A 365 2.56 9.71 -2.99
CA ALA A 365 3.38 8.83 -2.18
C ALA A 365 3.30 9.13 -0.67
N THR A 366 2.64 10.22 -0.24
CA THR A 366 2.63 10.68 1.15
C THR A 366 1.21 11.07 1.61
N LEU A 367 0.81 12.32 1.44
CA LEU A 367 -0.44 12.90 1.97
C LEU A 367 -1.69 12.17 1.51
N ASN A 368 -1.79 11.83 0.22
CA ASN A 368 -2.97 11.18 -0.32
C ASN A 368 -3.12 9.74 0.21
N GLY A 369 -1.98 9.04 0.41
CA GLY A 369 -1.96 7.72 1.05
C GLY A 369 -2.46 7.78 2.50
N ALA A 370 -2.03 8.79 3.27
CA ALA A 370 -2.52 9.00 4.64
C ALA A 370 -4.02 9.23 4.68
N GLN A 371 -4.55 10.02 3.76
CA GLN A 371 -5.99 10.28 3.65
C GLN A 371 -6.77 9.02 3.26
N ALA A 372 -6.23 8.21 2.33
CA ALA A 372 -6.82 6.93 1.92
C ALA A 372 -6.90 5.92 3.07
N LEU A 373 -5.91 5.95 3.96
CA LEU A 373 -5.84 5.06 5.13
C LEU A 373 -6.50 5.65 6.39
N GLY A 374 -7.00 6.89 6.32
CA GLY A 374 -7.67 7.56 7.44
C GLY A 374 -6.73 7.82 8.64
N ILE A 375 -5.47 8.19 8.38
CA ILE A 375 -4.47 8.47 9.42
C ILE A 375 -3.94 9.90 9.34
N GLU A 376 -3.52 10.43 10.48
CA GLU A 376 -2.92 11.76 10.60
C GLU A 376 -1.40 11.69 10.36
N ALA A 377 -1.00 11.43 9.10
CA ALA A 377 0.40 11.32 8.65
C ALA A 377 0.56 11.90 7.23
N GLY A 378 1.72 11.72 6.62
CA GLY A 378 2.01 12.13 5.23
C GLY A 378 2.36 13.59 5.05
N SER A 379 2.43 14.37 6.14
CA SER A 379 2.98 15.74 6.16
C SER A 379 3.73 16.01 7.47
N LEU A 380 4.57 17.04 7.50
CA LEU A 380 5.30 17.47 8.70
C LEU A 380 4.60 18.62 9.43
N ALA A 381 3.28 18.69 9.33
CA ALA A 381 2.49 19.69 10.03
C ALA A 381 2.30 19.35 11.53
N PRO A 382 2.14 20.35 12.41
CA PRO A 382 1.83 20.10 13.82
C PRO A 382 0.60 19.20 14.01
N GLY A 383 0.68 18.28 14.97
CA GLY A 383 -0.36 17.31 15.28
C GLY A 383 -0.33 16.03 14.43
N GLN A 384 0.38 16.00 13.30
CA GLN A 384 0.60 14.78 12.52
C GLN A 384 1.55 13.83 13.25
N TYR A 385 1.53 12.54 12.92
CA TYR A 385 2.54 11.62 13.44
C TYR A 385 3.94 12.01 12.95
N GLY A 386 4.94 11.83 13.80
CA GLY A 386 6.35 12.03 13.48
C GLY A 386 6.92 10.92 12.63
N ASP A 387 6.28 10.65 11.49
CA ASP A 387 6.65 9.65 10.50
C ASP A 387 7.43 10.33 9.39
N MET A 388 8.74 10.06 9.32
CA MET A 388 9.68 10.85 8.54
C MET A 388 10.72 9.99 7.86
N VAL A 389 11.29 10.52 6.79
CA VAL A 389 12.45 9.94 6.09
C VAL A 389 13.53 11.00 5.91
N SER A 390 14.79 10.63 6.10
CA SER A 390 15.93 11.49 5.76
C SER A 390 16.58 11.03 4.46
N ILE A 391 16.95 12.04 3.64
CA ILE A 391 17.66 11.86 2.36
C ILE A 391 19.07 12.41 2.53
N ASP A 392 20.07 11.63 2.13
CA ASP A 392 21.45 12.05 2.06
C ASP A 392 21.64 13.05 0.89
N LEU A 393 22.03 14.27 1.21
CA LEU A 393 22.25 15.32 0.21
C LEU A 393 23.55 15.13 -0.57
N GLU A 394 24.44 14.25 -0.11
CA GLU A 394 25.69 13.88 -0.76
C GLU A 394 25.58 12.62 -1.63
N ASP A 395 24.39 11.94 -1.63
CA ASP A 395 24.17 10.78 -2.50
C ASP A 395 24.31 11.19 -3.98
N LEU A 396 24.98 10.33 -4.75
CA LEU A 396 25.26 10.57 -6.18
C LEU A 396 24.02 10.87 -6.99
N SER A 397 22.89 10.27 -6.64
CA SER A 397 21.62 10.42 -7.39
C SER A 397 20.96 11.79 -7.19
N VAL A 398 21.36 12.54 -6.17
CA VAL A 398 20.86 13.91 -5.90
C VAL A 398 21.96 14.96 -5.94
N ALA A 399 23.18 14.58 -6.32
CA ALA A 399 24.32 15.50 -6.43
C ALA A 399 24.00 16.64 -7.40
N GLY A 400 24.39 17.86 -7.02
CA GLY A 400 24.09 19.08 -7.81
C GLY A 400 22.68 19.64 -7.60
N HIS A 401 21.94 19.18 -6.62
CA HIS A 401 20.64 19.75 -6.25
C HIS A 401 20.74 21.22 -5.83
N THR A 402 19.64 21.93 -6.02
CA THR A 402 19.34 23.19 -5.31
C THR A 402 18.08 22.98 -4.47
N VAL A 403 17.71 23.96 -3.68
CA VAL A 403 16.45 23.91 -2.89
C VAL A 403 15.24 23.69 -3.80
N GLU A 404 15.24 24.31 -4.99
CA GLU A 404 14.14 24.24 -5.96
C GLU A 404 14.15 22.92 -6.74
N THR A 405 15.31 22.34 -7.01
CA THR A 405 15.44 21.14 -7.85
C THR A 405 15.46 19.84 -7.07
N LEU A 406 15.61 19.89 -5.73
CA LEU A 406 15.73 18.66 -4.91
C LEU A 406 14.49 17.78 -5.01
N LEU A 407 13.27 18.34 -4.91
CA LEU A 407 12.05 17.53 -5.00
C LEU A 407 11.89 16.87 -6.37
N PRO A 408 12.04 17.58 -7.51
CA PRO A 408 12.09 16.96 -8.84
C PRO A 408 13.15 15.86 -8.97
N LEU A 409 14.36 16.08 -8.44
CA LEU A 409 15.42 15.06 -8.45
C LEU A 409 15.02 13.83 -7.64
N LEU A 410 14.42 14.01 -6.46
CA LEU A 410 13.94 12.89 -5.64
C LEU A 410 12.89 12.06 -6.38
N VAL A 411 11.87 12.71 -6.93
CA VAL A 411 10.78 12.01 -7.61
C VAL A 411 11.25 11.31 -8.87
N PHE A 412 12.07 11.97 -9.70
CA PHE A 412 12.39 11.44 -11.04
C PHE A 412 13.78 10.79 -11.19
N GLY A 413 14.67 10.96 -10.23
CA GLY A 413 16.07 10.54 -10.40
C GLY A 413 16.71 9.87 -9.20
N ALA A 414 16.18 10.04 -8.00
CA ALA A 414 16.84 9.51 -6.82
C ALA A 414 16.84 7.97 -6.79
N SER A 415 17.96 7.44 -6.30
CA SER A 415 18.11 6.05 -5.92
C SER A 415 17.64 5.83 -4.48
N ARG A 416 17.20 4.62 -4.14
CA ARG A 416 16.91 4.25 -2.74
C ARG A 416 18.12 4.38 -1.80
N THR A 417 19.36 4.40 -2.34
CA THR A 417 20.57 4.63 -1.54
C THR A 417 20.59 6.01 -0.88
N ALA A 418 19.89 7.00 -1.43
CA ALA A 418 19.74 8.32 -0.85
C ALA A 418 18.92 8.31 0.45
N ILE A 419 18.07 7.30 0.69
CA ILE A 419 17.30 7.13 1.92
C ILE A 419 18.22 6.62 3.03
N ARG A 420 18.36 7.40 4.12
CA ARG A 420 19.29 7.08 5.20
C ARG A 420 18.61 6.70 6.51
N ASP A 421 17.70 7.52 6.99
CA ASP A 421 17.01 7.23 8.24
C ASP A 421 15.51 7.23 8.00
N VAL A 422 14.82 6.32 8.69
CA VAL A 422 13.35 6.25 8.69
C VAL A 422 12.87 6.30 10.13
N MET A 423 11.90 7.14 10.38
CA MET A 423 11.32 7.36 11.69
C MET A 423 9.81 7.13 11.66
N VAL A 424 9.30 6.41 12.66
CA VAL A 424 7.87 6.21 12.90
C VAL A 424 7.55 6.66 14.33
N ASN A 425 6.57 7.54 14.50
CA ASN A 425 6.29 8.18 15.81
C ASN A 425 7.54 8.83 16.41
N GLY A 426 8.43 9.41 15.59
CA GLY A 426 9.71 9.96 16.04
C GLY A 426 10.73 8.92 16.53
N LYS A 427 10.45 7.62 16.44
CA LYS A 427 11.42 6.54 16.74
C LYS A 427 12.17 6.18 15.46
N ILE A 428 13.48 6.18 15.51
CA ILE A 428 14.32 5.76 14.37
C ILE A 428 14.23 4.23 14.26
N ILE A 429 13.68 3.74 13.15
CA ILE A 429 13.57 2.31 12.83
C ILE A 429 14.64 1.86 11.83
N LEU A 430 15.11 2.77 10.98
CA LEU A 430 16.22 2.56 10.06
C LEU A 430 17.24 3.68 10.31
N ARG A 431 18.54 3.35 10.43
CA ARG A 431 19.61 4.32 10.59
C ARG A 431 20.72 4.05 9.56
N ASP A 432 21.11 5.08 8.83
CA ASP A 432 22.16 4.99 7.79
C ASP A 432 21.91 3.85 6.79
N GLY A 433 20.64 3.65 6.40
CA GLY A 433 20.20 2.63 5.45
C GLY A 433 20.17 1.21 6.01
N ARG A 434 20.34 1.01 7.34
CA ARG A 434 20.36 -0.31 7.98
C ARG A 434 19.28 -0.46 9.04
N HIS A 435 18.63 -1.61 9.03
CA HIS A 435 17.66 -1.99 10.06
C HIS A 435 18.33 -2.95 11.07
N PRO A 436 18.12 -2.81 12.40
CA PRO A 436 18.79 -3.62 13.40
C PRO A 436 18.51 -5.13 13.30
N LEU A 437 17.37 -5.53 12.75
CA LEU A 437 16.97 -6.93 12.58
C LEU A 437 17.17 -7.45 11.15
N GLU A 438 17.88 -6.73 10.28
CA GLU A 438 17.99 -7.06 8.85
C GLU A 438 18.55 -8.47 8.61
N GLU A 439 19.67 -8.82 9.24
CA GLU A 439 20.31 -10.14 9.05
C GLU A 439 19.40 -11.30 9.51
N GLU A 440 18.73 -11.13 10.65
CA GLU A 440 17.79 -12.13 11.17
C GLU A 440 16.62 -12.32 10.22
N ILE A 441 15.98 -11.22 9.80
CA ILE A 441 14.79 -11.26 8.92
C ILE A 441 15.14 -11.91 7.58
N VAL A 442 16.25 -11.49 6.96
CA VAL A 442 16.71 -12.05 5.68
C VAL A 442 17.04 -13.54 5.81
N GLY A 443 17.73 -13.93 6.88
CA GLY A 443 18.07 -15.34 7.13
C GLY A 443 16.84 -16.23 7.30
N LYS A 444 15.83 -15.78 8.06
CA LYS A 444 14.54 -16.48 8.23
C LYS A 444 13.79 -16.62 6.92
N TYR A 445 13.69 -15.51 6.18
CA TYR A 445 13.03 -15.51 4.87
C TYR A 445 13.71 -16.45 3.85
N GLN A 446 15.04 -16.49 3.80
CA GLN A 446 15.78 -17.40 2.92
C GLN A 446 15.46 -18.86 3.24
N GLN A 447 15.41 -19.24 4.52
CA GLN A 447 15.04 -20.58 4.96
C GLN A 447 13.62 -20.93 4.55
N LEU A 448 12.66 -20.01 4.77
CA LEU A 448 11.29 -20.14 4.33
C LEU A 448 11.19 -20.33 2.81
N TYR A 449 11.84 -19.46 2.04
CA TYR A 449 11.82 -19.49 0.58
C TYR A 449 12.32 -20.83 0.03
N LEU A 450 13.46 -21.32 0.53
CA LEU A 450 14.01 -22.61 0.14
C LEU A 450 13.06 -23.78 0.47
N ARG A 451 12.39 -23.74 1.61
CA ARG A 451 11.45 -24.77 2.02
C ARG A 451 10.20 -24.82 1.14
N VAL A 452 9.60 -23.67 0.86
CA VAL A 452 8.36 -23.58 0.06
C VAL A 452 8.59 -24.02 -1.39
N TRP A 453 9.77 -23.70 -1.95
CA TRP A 453 10.05 -23.91 -3.37
C TRP A 453 11.03 -25.08 -3.65
N LYS A 454 11.30 -25.95 -2.67
CA LYS A 454 12.29 -27.03 -2.78
C LYS A 454 11.92 -28.10 -3.84
N ASP A 455 10.64 -28.37 -4.03
CA ASP A 455 10.19 -29.44 -4.90
C ASP A 455 10.18 -29.08 -6.41
N GLU A 456 10.26 -27.81 -6.76
CA GLU A 456 10.31 -27.37 -8.17
C GLU A 456 11.69 -27.49 -8.81
N THR A 457 12.76 -27.48 -8.00
CA THR A 457 14.16 -27.60 -8.51
C THR A 457 14.53 -29.03 -8.91
N LEU A 458 13.76 -30.04 -8.50
CA LEU A 458 14.00 -31.45 -8.83
C LEU A 458 13.24 -31.92 -10.07
N GLY A 459 12.27 -31.13 -10.58
CA GLY A 459 11.43 -31.48 -11.74
C GLY A 459 11.89 -30.94 -13.09
N SER A 460 12.89 -30.05 -13.14
CA SER A 460 13.31 -29.36 -14.38
C SER A 460 14.59 -29.91 -15.02
N VAL A 461 15.07 -31.07 -14.55
CA VAL A 461 16.18 -31.82 -15.20
C VAL A 461 15.70 -33.23 -15.48
N ARG A 462 14.79 -33.36 -16.45
CA ARG A 462 14.57 -34.60 -17.23
C ARG A 462 14.12 -34.25 -18.62
#